data_40a1546380096ffef015be997f05e5c3
#
_entry.id   40a1546380096ffef015be997f05e5c3
#
_cell.length_a   1.000
_cell.length_b   1.000
_cell.length_c   1.000
_cell.angle_alpha   90.00
_cell.angle_beta   90.00
_cell.angle_gamma   90.00
#
_symmetry.space_group_name_H-M   'P 1'
#
loop_
_entity.id
_entity.type
_entity.pdbx_description
1 polymer ?
#
loop_
_entity_poly.entity_id
_entity_poly.type
_entity_poly.pdbx_seq_one_letter_code
_entity_poly.pdbx_strand_id
1 'polypeptide(L)'
;MVFGKQINRYYLKYAPWLILGLLALIAVDVFQMEIPKIYRMVINGIHDGYVIEDGFYYVFDAQFLLEKVCIPIFVIIVVLMSGRFLWRICFFGTGFKVERDLRSRLFDHCKDLSLQFYQKNKVGNLMSLYTNDLETLQDCFGGGSMEFFDAVFLGSLAIYN
;
A
#
# COMPACT_ATOMS: atom_id res chain seq x y z
N MET A 1 12.07 -17.45 -10.42
CA MET A 1 13.04 -16.87 -9.44
C MET A 1 13.41 -15.49 -9.94
N VAL A 2 12.68 -14.48 -9.54
CA VAL A 2 12.84 -13.11 -10.08
C VAL A 2 13.92 -12.34 -9.31
N PHE A 3 14.24 -12.75 -8.10
CA PHE A 3 15.25 -12.09 -7.27
C PHE A 3 16.23 -13.12 -6.68
N GLY A 4 17.49 -12.73 -6.52
CA GLY A 4 18.55 -13.60 -6.01
C GLY A 4 18.21 -14.23 -4.64
N LYS A 5 18.78 -15.39 -4.35
CA LYS A 5 18.51 -16.22 -3.15
C LYS A 5 18.59 -15.44 -1.81
N GLN A 6 19.37 -14.37 -1.78
CA GLN A 6 19.54 -13.51 -0.61
C GLN A 6 18.37 -12.55 -0.40
N ILE A 7 17.82 -11.97 -1.47
CA ILE A 7 16.69 -11.04 -1.43
C ILE A 7 15.40 -11.76 -1.00
N ASN A 8 15.21 -13.00 -1.47
CA ASN A 8 14.06 -13.83 -1.10
C ASN A 8 14.01 -14.11 0.42
N ARG A 9 15.17 -14.15 1.09
CA ARG A 9 15.25 -14.31 2.55
C ARG A 9 14.70 -13.11 3.31
N TYR A 10 14.82 -11.90 2.75
CA TYR A 10 14.26 -10.68 3.36
C TYR A 10 12.76 -10.62 3.21
N TYR A 11 12.22 -11.02 2.05
CA TYR A 11 10.78 -11.14 1.89
C TYR A 11 10.16 -12.11 2.89
N LEU A 12 10.77 -13.27 3.10
CA LEU A 12 10.31 -14.23 4.10
C LEU A 12 10.44 -13.72 5.54
N LYS A 13 11.50 -12.99 5.86
CA LYS A 13 11.71 -12.41 7.19
C LYS A 13 10.63 -11.36 7.54
N TYR A 14 10.24 -10.56 6.57
CA TYR A 14 9.28 -9.46 6.75
C TYR A 14 7.87 -9.78 6.20
N ALA A 15 7.66 -11.02 5.77
CA ALA A 15 6.37 -11.49 5.25
C ALA A 15 5.16 -11.14 6.14
N PRO A 16 5.18 -11.32 7.48
CA PRO A 16 4.02 -11.01 8.30
C PRO A 16 3.62 -9.52 8.24
N TRP A 17 4.61 -8.61 8.15
CA TRP A 17 4.34 -7.18 7.99
C TRP A 17 3.78 -6.84 6.60
N LEU A 18 4.30 -7.49 5.56
CA LEU A 18 3.80 -7.31 4.19
C LEU A 18 2.39 -7.89 4.03
N ILE A 19 2.10 -9.04 4.63
CA ILE A 19 0.75 -9.64 4.60
C ILE A 19 -0.25 -8.74 5.33
N LEU A 20 0.11 -8.19 6.49
CA LEU A 20 -0.75 -7.26 7.22
C LEU A 20 -1.03 -6.00 6.38
N GLY A 21 0.00 -5.44 5.73
CA GLY A 21 -0.14 -4.31 4.82
C GLY A 21 -1.03 -4.63 3.62
N LEU A 22 -0.89 -5.83 3.05
CA LEU A 22 -1.71 -6.31 1.94
C LEU A 22 -3.18 -6.46 2.33
N LEU A 23 -3.47 -7.03 3.50
CA LEU A 23 -4.84 -7.14 4.00
C LEU A 23 -5.48 -5.77 4.23
N ALA A 24 -4.72 -4.82 4.77
CA ALA A 24 -5.19 -3.45 4.95
C ALA A 24 -5.46 -2.76 3.60
N LEU A 25 -4.62 -2.99 2.59
CA LEU A 25 -4.81 -2.47 1.24
C LEU A 25 -6.09 -3.02 0.61
N ILE A 26 -6.28 -4.35 0.63
CA ILE A 26 -7.51 -5.00 0.11
C ILE A 26 -8.76 -4.44 0.81
N ALA A 27 -8.72 -4.26 2.14
CA ALA A 27 -9.83 -3.69 2.87
C ALA A 27 -10.16 -2.27 2.38
N VAL A 28 -9.13 -1.42 2.18
CA VAL A 28 -9.30 -0.06 1.64
C VAL A 28 -9.96 -0.10 0.27
N ASP A 29 -9.50 -0.97 -0.64
CA ASP A 29 -10.02 -1.07 -2.00
C ASP A 29 -11.49 -1.51 -2.01
N VAL A 30 -11.85 -2.50 -1.19
CA VAL A 30 -13.24 -2.96 -1.06
C VAL A 30 -14.15 -1.82 -0.54
N PHE A 31 -13.76 -1.12 0.52
CA PHE A 31 -14.56 0.01 1.02
C PHE A 31 -14.61 1.18 0.04
N GLN A 32 -13.58 1.39 -0.76
CA GLN A 32 -13.58 2.43 -1.79
C GLN A 32 -14.62 2.16 -2.88
N MET A 33 -14.95 0.91 -3.18
CA MET A 33 -15.98 0.53 -4.14
C MET A 33 -17.42 0.82 -3.66
N GLU A 34 -17.64 1.03 -2.37
CA GLU A 34 -18.96 1.42 -1.83
C GLU A 34 -19.29 2.90 -2.12
N ILE A 35 -18.30 3.76 -2.31
CA ILE A 35 -18.50 5.20 -2.55
C ILE A 35 -19.37 5.46 -3.79
N PRO A 36 -19.13 4.85 -4.97
CA PRO A 36 -19.97 5.04 -6.16
C PRO A 36 -21.42 4.61 -5.95
N LYS A 37 -21.68 3.60 -5.11
CA LYS A 37 -23.04 3.14 -4.81
C LYS A 37 -23.83 4.20 -4.03
N ILE A 38 -23.21 4.78 -3.00
CA ILE A 38 -23.80 5.87 -2.22
C ILE A 38 -24.03 7.10 -3.13
N TYR A 39 -23.09 7.42 -3.99
CA TYR A 39 -23.20 8.51 -4.93
C TYR A 39 -24.39 8.32 -5.89
N ARG A 40 -24.57 7.11 -6.45
CA ARG A 40 -25.72 6.74 -7.28
C ARG A 40 -27.03 6.88 -6.51
N MET A 41 -27.08 6.44 -5.25
CA MET A 41 -28.25 6.55 -4.39
C MET A 41 -28.67 8.00 -4.18
N VAL A 42 -27.72 8.90 -3.93
CA VAL A 42 -27.98 10.34 -3.74
C VAL A 42 -28.49 10.98 -5.02
N ILE A 43 -27.86 10.70 -6.19
CA ILE A 43 -28.31 11.27 -7.47
C ILE A 43 -29.73 10.82 -7.80
N ASN A 44 -30.05 9.54 -7.67
CA ASN A 44 -31.38 9.02 -7.94
C ASN A 44 -32.40 9.63 -6.96
N GLY A 45 -32.07 9.75 -5.68
CA GLY A 45 -32.94 10.36 -4.68
C GLY A 45 -33.25 11.83 -4.96
N ILE A 46 -32.30 12.62 -5.47
CA ILE A 46 -32.50 14.00 -5.87
C ILE A 46 -33.41 14.09 -7.12
N HIS A 47 -33.22 13.15 -8.07
CA HIS A 47 -33.98 13.17 -9.33
C HIS A 47 -35.40 12.70 -9.16
N ASP A 48 -35.64 11.60 -8.42
CA ASP A 48 -36.92 10.91 -8.33
C ASP A 48 -37.70 11.28 -7.07
N GLY A 49 -37.09 11.95 -6.08
CA GLY A 49 -37.67 12.31 -4.79
C GLY A 49 -37.86 11.13 -3.82
N TYR A 50 -37.49 9.92 -4.23
CA TYR A 50 -37.49 8.70 -3.41
C TYR A 50 -36.34 7.78 -3.80
N VAL A 51 -35.95 6.92 -2.88
CA VAL A 51 -34.92 5.90 -3.10
C VAL A 51 -35.52 4.52 -2.82
N ILE A 52 -35.23 3.55 -3.68
CA ILE A 52 -35.60 2.14 -3.46
C ILE A 52 -34.35 1.43 -2.95
N GLU A 53 -34.40 1.02 -1.68
CA GLU A 53 -33.35 0.19 -1.06
C GLU A 53 -34.00 -1.07 -0.45
N ASP A 54 -33.47 -2.24 -0.76
CA ASP A 54 -33.99 -3.54 -0.31
C ASP A 54 -35.50 -3.77 -0.56
N GLY A 55 -36.05 -3.19 -1.62
CA GLY A 55 -37.47 -3.29 -1.96
C GLY A 55 -38.42 -2.36 -1.20
N PHE A 56 -37.90 -1.48 -0.38
CA PHE A 56 -38.65 -0.44 0.32
C PHE A 56 -38.47 0.94 -0.31
N TYR A 57 -39.56 1.73 -0.34
CA TYR A 57 -39.54 3.11 -0.80
C TYR A 57 -39.22 4.02 0.39
N TYR A 58 -38.10 4.72 0.30
CA TYR A 58 -37.73 5.76 1.28
C TYR A 58 -37.93 7.12 0.66
N VAL A 59 -38.63 8.00 1.36
CA VAL A 59 -38.76 9.42 0.96
C VAL A 59 -37.39 10.05 1.17
N PHE A 60 -36.95 10.84 0.19
CA PHE A 60 -35.67 11.55 0.24
C PHE A 60 -35.80 12.78 1.18
N ASP A 61 -35.69 12.51 2.49
CA ASP A 61 -35.79 13.53 3.55
C ASP A 61 -34.44 13.72 4.25
N ALA A 62 -34.33 14.81 5.02
CA ALA A 62 -33.10 15.15 5.77
C ALA A 62 -32.67 14.03 6.73
N GLN A 63 -33.62 13.30 7.32
CA GLN A 63 -33.32 12.17 8.20
C GLN A 63 -32.71 10.99 7.42
N PHE A 64 -33.25 10.68 6.23
CA PHE A 64 -32.71 9.67 5.32
C PHE A 64 -31.28 10.02 4.92
N LEU A 65 -31.00 11.28 4.57
CA LEU A 65 -29.65 11.75 4.22
C LEU A 65 -28.68 11.56 5.38
N LEU A 66 -29.06 11.87 6.60
CA LEU A 66 -28.20 11.69 7.77
C LEU A 66 -27.89 10.21 8.02
N GLU A 67 -28.88 9.34 8.04
CA GLU A 67 -28.73 7.93 8.42
C GLU A 67 -28.12 7.08 7.30
N LYS A 68 -28.54 7.28 6.06
CA LYS A 68 -28.17 6.43 4.92
C LYS A 68 -27.04 6.96 4.07
N VAL A 69 -26.70 8.25 4.19
CA VAL A 69 -25.63 8.88 3.42
C VAL A 69 -24.52 9.39 4.32
N CYS A 70 -24.80 10.27 5.28
CA CYS A 70 -23.76 10.92 6.08
C CYS A 70 -23.03 9.95 7.01
N ILE A 71 -23.77 9.09 7.72
CA ILE A 71 -23.16 8.13 8.66
C ILE A 71 -22.32 7.09 7.91
N PRO A 72 -22.79 6.39 6.86
CA PRO A 72 -21.98 5.47 6.10
C PRO A 72 -20.74 6.11 5.48
N ILE A 73 -20.88 7.31 4.88
CA ILE A 73 -19.72 8.04 4.33
C ILE A 73 -18.70 8.34 5.42
N PHE A 74 -19.13 8.81 6.59
CA PHE A 74 -18.24 9.10 7.70
C PHE A 74 -17.46 7.84 8.16
N VAL A 75 -18.17 6.72 8.28
CA VAL A 75 -17.53 5.43 8.63
C VAL A 75 -16.53 5.00 7.55
N ILE A 76 -16.91 5.10 6.28
CA ILE A 76 -16.02 4.78 5.16
C ILE A 76 -14.77 5.66 5.21
N ILE A 77 -14.90 6.97 5.41
CA ILE A 77 -13.76 7.89 5.50
C ILE A 77 -12.80 7.47 6.62
N VAL A 78 -13.31 7.17 7.82
CA VAL A 78 -12.49 6.74 8.96
C VAL A 78 -11.77 5.43 8.66
N VAL A 79 -12.45 4.46 8.06
CA VAL A 79 -11.85 3.17 7.66
C VAL A 79 -10.78 3.37 6.59
N LEU A 80 -11.07 4.18 5.56
CA LEU A 80 -10.12 4.48 4.50
C LEU A 80 -8.88 5.21 5.03
N MET A 81 -9.05 6.20 5.92
CA MET A 81 -7.90 6.91 6.50
C MET A 81 -7.03 5.99 7.35
N SER A 82 -7.65 5.22 8.24
CA SER A 82 -6.91 4.28 9.11
C SER A 82 -6.23 3.17 8.30
N GLY A 83 -6.93 2.60 7.34
CA GLY A 83 -6.38 1.58 6.45
C GLY A 83 -5.22 2.10 5.61
N ARG A 84 -5.34 3.28 5.00
CA ARG A 84 -4.26 3.93 4.23
C ARG A 84 -3.03 4.24 5.08
N PHE A 85 -3.21 4.61 6.33
CA PHE A 85 -2.11 4.84 7.24
C PHE A 85 -1.42 3.52 7.62
N LEU A 86 -2.21 2.49 7.91
CA LEU A 86 -1.72 1.17 8.33
C LEU A 86 -0.87 0.51 7.23
N TRP A 87 -1.37 0.38 6.00
CA TRP A 87 -0.60 -0.26 4.94
C TRP A 87 0.66 0.54 4.59
N ARG A 88 0.59 1.88 4.63
CA ARG A 88 1.76 2.72 4.40
C ARG A 88 2.88 2.44 5.40
N ILE A 89 2.57 2.34 6.69
CA ILE A 89 3.55 1.97 7.72
C ILE A 89 4.11 0.57 7.46
N CYS A 90 3.28 -0.39 7.07
CA CYS A 90 3.71 -1.76 6.83
C CYS A 90 4.68 -1.87 5.64
N PHE A 91 4.35 -1.29 4.49
CA PHE A 91 5.18 -1.37 3.29
C PHE A 91 6.45 -0.53 3.40
N PHE A 92 6.34 0.76 3.68
CA PHE A 92 7.52 1.63 3.82
C PHE A 92 8.38 1.24 5.02
N GLY A 93 7.76 0.87 6.15
CA GLY A 93 8.49 0.37 7.31
C GLY A 93 9.29 -0.91 7.01
N THR A 94 8.80 -1.76 6.11
CA THR A 94 9.55 -2.94 5.62
C THR A 94 10.70 -2.50 4.73
N GLY A 95 10.51 -1.57 3.81
CA GLY A 95 11.57 -1.00 2.97
C GLY A 95 12.74 -0.47 3.80
N PHE A 96 12.47 0.36 4.79
CA PHE A 96 13.49 0.91 5.71
C PHE A 96 14.22 -0.17 6.52
N LYS A 97 13.52 -1.23 6.96
CA LYS A 97 14.16 -2.35 7.68
C LYS A 97 15.08 -3.15 6.77
N VAL A 98 14.70 -3.38 5.52
CA VAL A 98 15.51 -4.07 4.53
C VAL A 98 16.74 -3.24 4.18
N GLU A 99 16.58 -1.95 3.93
CA GLU A 99 17.69 -1.02 3.67
C GLU A 99 18.71 -1.03 4.83
N ARG A 100 18.24 -0.91 6.06
CA ARG A 100 19.11 -0.94 7.24
C ARG A 100 19.89 -2.24 7.34
N ASP A 101 19.24 -3.38 7.15
CA ASP A 101 19.89 -4.70 7.24
C ASP A 101 20.91 -4.89 6.11
N LEU A 102 20.61 -4.40 4.90
CA LEU A 102 21.53 -4.43 3.77
C LEU A 102 22.73 -3.49 3.98
N ARG A 103 22.48 -2.28 4.48
CA ARG A 103 23.54 -1.31 4.80
C ARG A 103 24.52 -1.87 5.81
N SER A 104 24.03 -2.51 6.87
CA SER A 104 24.89 -3.15 7.87
C SER A 104 25.74 -4.27 7.26
N ARG A 105 25.15 -5.14 6.44
CA ARG A 105 25.90 -6.22 5.77
C ARG A 105 26.93 -5.72 4.77
N LEU A 106 26.60 -4.67 4.02
CA LEU A 106 27.53 -4.05 3.08
C LEU A 106 28.71 -3.46 3.84
N PHE A 107 28.46 -2.79 4.95
CA PHE A 107 29.50 -2.23 5.81
C PHE A 107 30.42 -3.32 6.39
N ASP A 108 29.85 -4.41 6.91
CA ASP A 108 30.63 -5.53 7.42
C ASP A 108 31.48 -6.17 6.32
N HIS A 109 30.92 -6.36 5.13
CA HIS A 109 31.69 -6.86 3.99
C HIS A 109 32.81 -5.91 3.55
N CYS A 110 32.57 -4.60 3.56
CA CYS A 110 33.60 -3.62 3.22
C CYS A 110 34.79 -3.65 4.21
N LYS A 111 34.56 -3.94 5.49
CA LYS A 111 35.67 -4.04 6.47
C LYS A 111 36.61 -5.19 6.19
N ASP A 112 36.10 -6.25 5.57
CA ASP A 112 36.89 -7.46 5.25
C ASP A 112 37.64 -7.36 3.90
N LEU A 113 37.44 -6.27 3.13
CA LEU A 113 38.09 -6.10 1.84
C LEU A 113 39.53 -5.61 1.99
N SER A 114 40.42 -6.11 1.09
CA SER A 114 41.84 -5.76 1.11
C SER A 114 42.09 -4.30 0.67
N LEU A 115 43.22 -3.73 1.13
CA LEU A 115 43.65 -2.38 0.73
C LEU A 115 43.82 -2.26 -0.79
N GLN A 116 44.22 -3.34 -1.48
CA GLN A 116 44.33 -3.37 -2.94
C GLN A 116 43.01 -3.17 -3.65
N PHE A 117 41.90 -3.65 -3.06
CA PHE A 117 40.56 -3.40 -3.58
C PHE A 117 40.22 -1.90 -3.58
N TYR A 118 40.50 -1.20 -2.49
CA TYR A 118 40.25 0.22 -2.34
C TYR A 118 41.15 1.11 -3.23
N GLN A 119 42.37 0.64 -3.53
CA GLN A 119 43.25 1.32 -4.50
C GLN A 119 42.73 1.21 -5.94
N LYS A 120 42.08 0.08 -6.27
CA LYS A 120 41.53 -0.18 -7.61
C LYS A 120 40.13 0.42 -7.81
N ASN A 121 39.33 0.43 -6.77
CA ASN A 121 37.95 0.92 -6.78
C ASN A 121 37.88 2.27 -6.06
N LYS A 122 37.44 3.31 -6.77
CA LYS A 122 37.28 4.65 -6.18
C LYS A 122 36.26 4.62 -5.05
N VAL A 123 36.57 5.23 -3.93
CA VAL A 123 35.66 5.33 -2.76
C VAL A 123 34.33 5.96 -3.14
N GLY A 124 34.28 6.89 -4.12
CA GLY A 124 33.06 7.47 -4.62
C GLY A 124 32.04 6.45 -5.19
N ASN A 125 32.52 5.40 -5.88
CA ASN A 125 31.64 4.36 -6.40
C ASN A 125 31.04 3.53 -5.27
N LEU A 126 31.80 3.26 -4.20
CA LEU A 126 31.29 2.57 -3.01
C LEU A 126 30.26 3.43 -2.29
N MET A 127 30.49 4.73 -2.19
CA MET A 127 29.51 5.66 -1.61
C MET A 127 28.20 5.68 -2.38
N SER A 128 28.25 5.63 -3.72
CA SER A 128 27.04 5.53 -4.56
C SER A 128 26.21 4.28 -4.24
N LEU A 129 26.86 3.13 -3.99
CA LEU A 129 26.16 1.92 -3.55
C LEU A 129 25.43 2.11 -2.21
N TYR A 130 26.04 2.83 -1.27
CA TYR A 130 25.46 3.10 0.06
C TYR A 130 24.32 4.11 0.04
N THR A 131 24.27 4.99 -0.96
CA THR A 131 23.24 6.02 -1.09
C THR A 131 22.19 5.61 -2.12
N ASN A 132 22.50 5.68 -3.39
CA ASN A 132 21.52 5.55 -4.47
C ASN A 132 21.00 4.13 -4.64
N ASP A 133 21.89 3.12 -4.60
CA ASP A 133 21.47 1.75 -4.88
C ASP A 133 20.66 1.15 -3.72
N LEU A 134 21.02 1.48 -2.47
CA LEU A 134 20.24 1.06 -1.30
C LEU A 134 18.89 1.76 -1.21
N GLU A 135 18.82 3.05 -1.56
CA GLU A 135 17.57 3.80 -1.64
C GLU A 135 16.64 3.22 -2.72
N THR A 136 17.19 2.90 -3.89
CA THR A 136 16.42 2.25 -4.97
C THR A 136 15.87 0.88 -4.52
N LEU A 137 16.65 0.11 -3.78
CA LEU A 137 16.17 -1.16 -3.21
C LEU A 137 15.09 -0.95 -2.15
N GLN A 138 15.23 0.04 -1.27
CA GLN A 138 14.21 0.42 -0.30
C GLN A 138 12.90 0.77 -0.98
N ASP A 139 12.95 1.59 -2.03
CA ASP A 139 11.77 1.99 -2.80
C ASP A 139 11.13 0.81 -3.51
N CYS A 140 11.91 -0.10 -4.05
CA CYS A 140 11.41 -1.32 -4.67
C CYS A 140 10.67 -2.22 -3.66
N PHE A 141 11.19 -2.37 -2.45
CA PHE A 141 10.57 -3.17 -1.38
C PHE A 141 9.37 -2.47 -0.72
N GLY A 142 9.40 -1.14 -0.61
CA GLY A 142 8.34 -0.32 -0.05
C GLY A 142 7.29 0.03 -1.12
N GLY A 143 7.54 1.09 -1.87
CA GLY A 143 6.63 1.65 -2.86
C GLY A 143 6.33 0.71 -4.03
N GLY A 144 7.35 0.15 -4.66
CA GLY A 144 7.20 -0.68 -5.85
C GLY A 144 6.40 -1.96 -5.62
N SER A 145 6.61 -2.64 -4.49
CA SER A 145 5.81 -3.81 -4.14
C SER A 145 4.35 -3.45 -3.85
N MET A 146 4.09 -2.32 -3.20
CA MET A 146 2.76 -1.81 -2.95
C MET A 146 2.02 -1.48 -4.24
N GLU A 147 2.62 -0.67 -5.13
CA GLU A 147 2.01 -0.28 -6.42
C GLU A 147 1.69 -1.50 -7.29
N PHE A 148 2.55 -2.51 -7.26
CA PHE A 148 2.30 -3.77 -7.97
C PHE A 148 1.04 -4.48 -7.45
N PHE A 149 0.90 -4.62 -6.14
CA PHE A 149 -0.28 -5.27 -5.54
C PHE A 149 -1.54 -4.45 -5.76
N ASP A 150 -1.48 -3.13 -5.58
CA ASP A 150 -2.60 -2.20 -5.82
C ASP A 150 -3.11 -2.31 -7.27
N ALA A 151 -2.21 -2.25 -8.24
CA ALA A 151 -2.55 -2.38 -9.66
C ALA A 151 -3.20 -3.74 -9.98
N VAL A 152 -2.69 -4.83 -9.42
CA VAL A 152 -3.26 -6.18 -9.63
C VAL A 152 -4.65 -6.28 -9.01
N PHE A 153 -4.85 -5.80 -7.78
CA PHE A 153 -6.13 -5.87 -7.09
C PHE A 153 -7.18 -4.96 -7.72
N LEU A 154 -6.89 -3.67 -7.90
CA LEU A 154 -7.82 -2.74 -8.55
C LEU A 154 -8.14 -3.18 -9.97
N GLY A 155 -7.15 -3.63 -10.74
CA GLY A 155 -7.36 -4.16 -12.08
C GLY A 155 -8.27 -5.39 -12.10
N SER A 156 -8.08 -6.33 -11.18
CA SER A 156 -8.92 -7.52 -11.07
C SER A 156 -10.36 -7.19 -10.67
N LEU A 157 -10.54 -6.28 -9.71
CA LEU A 157 -11.85 -5.81 -9.28
C LEU A 157 -12.58 -5.03 -10.39
N ALA A 158 -11.87 -4.21 -11.15
CA ALA A 158 -12.45 -3.46 -12.27
C ALA A 158 -12.91 -4.35 -13.43
N ILE A 159 -12.26 -5.51 -13.65
CA ILE A 159 -12.68 -6.48 -14.67
C ILE A 159 -13.90 -7.29 -14.20
N TYR A 160 -13.99 -7.56 -12.91
CA TYR A 160 -15.06 -8.37 -12.33
C TYR A 160 -16.39 -7.60 -12.17
N ASN A 161 -16.35 -6.29 -12.04
CA ASN A 161 -17.51 -5.42 -11.80
C ASN A 161 -18.07 -4.84 -13.11
#